data_4ae0f6a8c33c3ba405e07eaa77347999
#
_entry.id   4ae0f6a8c33c3ba405e07eaa77347999
#
_cell.length_a   1.000
_cell.length_b   1.000
_cell.length_c   1.000
_cell.angle_alpha   90.00
_cell.angle_beta   90.00
_cell.angle_gamma   90.00
#
_symmetry.space_group_name_H-M   'P 1'
#
loop_
_entity.id
_entity.type
_entity.pdbx_description
1 polymer ?
#
loop_
_entity_poly.entity_id
_entity_poly.type
_entity_poly.pdbx_seq_one_letter_code
_entity_poly.pdbx_strand_id
1 'polypeptide(L)'
;MLLEVKDLDISYGDKLTVTGASLELDKGEIMSIVGESGSGKTTVIRAIMGCLPGAGRVSRGSITFDGKDVLQNTPEEWRKMYGSEMSMIFQDSGNMINPIRRIGQQFIDYVQAHQPDKSKDQAYKMCCDMLTNVRLPNPENIMNSFPFELSGGMRQRVGIAMAMIFSPKILLADEPTSALDVTTQAQIIRQIVDIRDEYGVAVIMVTHNLGVASYVSNKLMVMKAGHVVEYGKREDVIGNP
;
A
#
# COMPACT_ATOMS: atom_id res chain seq x y z
N MET A 1 16.80 1.19 9.55
CA MET A 1 16.26 1.21 8.17
C MET A 1 15.36 0.01 7.98
N LEU A 2 14.13 0.19 7.47
CA LEU A 2 13.17 -0.89 7.20
C LEU A 2 13.25 -1.35 5.75
N LEU A 3 13.27 -0.40 4.80
CA LEU A 3 13.35 -0.66 3.38
C LEU A 3 14.49 0.16 2.76
N GLU A 4 15.31 -0.49 1.94
CA GLU A 4 16.34 0.13 1.14
C GLU A 4 16.24 -0.38 -0.30
N VAL A 5 16.16 0.53 -1.25
CA VAL A 5 16.19 0.25 -2.69
C VAL A 5 17.39 0.98 -3.27
N LYS A 6 18.24 0.27 -4.03
CA LYS A 6 19.46 0.82 -4.62
C LYS A 6 19.51 0.57 -6.12
N ASP A 7 19.70 1.64 -6.87
CA ASP A 7 19.95 1.65 -8.33
C ASP A 7 19.03 0.74 -9.13
N LEU A 8 17.73 0.77 -8.79
CA LEU A 8 16.73 -0.15 -9.33
C LEU A 8 16.36 0.20 -10.76
N ASP A 9 16.63 -0.74 -11.67
CA ASP A 9 16.14 -0.72 -13.04
C ASP A 9 15.02 -1.76 -13.20
N ILE A 10 13.90 -1.35 -13.82
CA ILE A 10 12.74 -2.22 -14.03
C ILE A 10 12.40 -2.22 -15.51
N SER A 11 12.28 -3.42 -16.10
CA SER A 11 11.96 -3.63 -17.50
C SER A 11 10.70 -4.45 -17.70
N TYR A 12 9.98 -4.20 -18.79
CA TYR A 12 8.90 -5.03 -19.33
C TYR A 12 9.32 -5.55 -20.71
N GLY A 13 9.66 -6.83 -20.80
CA GLY A 13 10.36 -7.33 -21.96
C GLY A 13 11.68 -6.59 -22.17
N ASP A 14 11.86 -6.00 -23.37
CA ASP A 14 13.05 -5.23 -23.71
C ASP A 14 12.95 -3.72 -23.37
N LYS A 15 11.79 -3.28 -22.92
CA LYS A 15 11.57 -1.87 -22.60
C LYS A 15 11.96 -1.58 -21.15
N LEU A 16 12.98 -0.74 -20.94
CA LEU A 16 13.34 -0.16 -19.66
C LEU A 16 12.28 0.89 -19.27
N THR A 17 11.64 0.70 -18.13
CA THR A 17 10.52 1.53 -17.67
C THR A 17 10.87 2.40 -16.47
N VAL A 18 11.75 1.92 -15.59
CA VAL A 18 12.32 2.68 -14.47
C VAL A 18 13.82 2.51 -14.50
N THR A 19 14.56 3.59 -14.25
CA THR A 19 16.02 3.62 -14.31
C THR A 19 16.60 4.23 -13.05
N GLY A 20 17.49 3.50 -12.38
CA GLY A 20 18.32 3.95 -11.27
C GLY A 20 17.55 4.45 -10.06
N ALA A 21 16.35 3.93 -9.78
CA ALA A 21 15.57 4.37 -8.65
C ALA A 21 16.21 3.92 -7.32
N SER A 22 16.47 4.88 -6.42
CA SER A 22 17.00 4.61 -5.08
C SER A 22 16.16 5.32 -4.04
N LEU A 23 15.85 4.63 -2.94
CA LEU A 23 15.08 5.17 -1.83
C LEU A 23 15.37 4.42 -0.53
N GLU A 24 15.11 5.09 0.59
CA GLU A 24 15.25 4.56 1.93
C GLU A 24 14.05 4.95 2.78
N LEU A 25 13.53 4.00 3.56
CA LEU A 25 12.40 4.21 4.45
C LEU A 25 12.66 3.57 5.81
N ASP A 26 12.44 4.33 6.87
CA ASP A 26 12.50 3.84 8.24
C ASP A 26 11.11 3.45 8.77
N LYS A 27 11.08 2.74 9.90
CA LYS A 27 9.82 2.39 10.57
C LYS A 27 9.06 3.63 10.97
N GLY A 28 7.75 3.64 10.78
CA GLY A 28 6.89 4.77 11.13
C GLY A 28 7.06 6.01 10.25
N GLU A 29 7.85 5.96 9.17
CA GLU A 29 7.93 7.05 8.20
C GLU A 29 6.86 6.92 7.11
N ILE A 30 6.42 8.07 6.60
CA ILE A 30 5.65 8.15 5.36
C ILE A 30 6.54 8.75 4.28
N MET A 31 6.65 8.07 3.16
CA MET A 31 7.24 8.59 1.93
C MET A 31 6.19 8.65 0.83
N SER A 32 6.12 9.77 0.12
CA SER A 32 5.30 9.84 -1.08
C SER A 32 6.15 9.80 -2.34
N ILE A 33 5.69 9.03 -3.33
CA ILE A 33 6.20 9.02 -4.69
C ILE A 33 5.22 9.81 -5.54
N VAL A 34 5.68 10.92 -6.11
CA VAL A 34 4.86 11.84 -6.91
C VAL A 34 5.36 11.94 -8.34
N GLY A 35 4.50 12.35 -9.25
CA GLY A 35 4.84 12.54 -10.67
C GLY A 35 3.63 12.29 -11.57
N GLU A 36 3.80 12.58 -12.87
CA GLU A 36 2.76 12.41 -13.88
C GLU A 36 2.31 10.95 -14.02
N SER A 37 1.12 10.73 -14.60
CA SER A 37 0.67 9.39 -14.96
C SER A 37 1.66 8.73 -15.93
N GLY A 38 1.97 7.46 -15.69
CA GLY A 38 2.96 6.73 -16.50
C GLY A 38 4.42 7.01 -16.16
N SER A 39 4.75 7.81 -15.14
CA SER A 39 6.15 8.08 -14.76
C SER A 39 6.87 6.92 -14.05
N GLY A 40 6.20 5.78 -13.79
CA GLY A 40 6.81 4.60 -13.19
C GLY A 40 6.54 4.38 -11.70
N LYS A 41 5.78 5.26 -11.03
CA LYS A 41 5.49 5.21 -9.57
C LYS A 41 4.92 3.86 -9.12
N THR A 42 3.82 3.44 -9.73
CA THR A 42 3.18 2.13 -9.46
C THR A 42 4.13 0.97 -9.75
N THR A 43 4.98 1.11 -10.77
CA THR A 43 5.97 0.09 -11.13
C THR A 43 7.00 -0.08 -10.01
N VAL A 44 7.48 1.00 -9.39
CA VAL A 44 8.42 0.95 -8.25
C VAL A 44 7.80 0.21 -7.07
N ILE A 45 6.59 0.59 -6.64
CA ILE A 45 5.97 -0.07 -5.48
C ILE A 45 5.61 -1.54 -5.75
N ARG A 46 5.24 -1.89 -6.99
CA ARG A 46 5.01 -3.29 -7.39
C ARG A 46 6.31 -4.10 -7.44
N ALA A 47 7.43 -3.50 -7.80
CA ALA A 47 8.73 -4.14 -7.71
C ALA A 47 9.10 -4.44 -6.25
N ILE A 48 8.87 -3.49 -5.34
CA ILE A 48 9.08 -3.68 -3.89
C ILE A 48 8.22 -4.83 -3.35
N MET A 49 6.99 -4.98 -3.83
CA MET A 49 6.09 -6.09 -3.48
C MET A 49 6.39 -7.40 -4.20
N GLY A 50 7.34 -7.44 -5.15
CA GLY A 50 7.56 -8.65 -5.97
C GLY A 50 6.38 -9.05 -6.85
N CYS A 51 5.49 -8.09 -7.20
CA CYS A 51 4.25 -8.37 -7.94
C CYS A 51 4.16 -7.59 -9.27
N LEU A 52 5.28 -7.46 -9.98
CA LEU A 52 5.32 -6.88 -11.32
C LEU A 52 4.46 -7.73 -12.29
N PRO A 53 3.53 -7.12 -13.05
CA PRO A 53 2.65 -7.88 -13.95
C PRO A 53 3.38 -8.34 -15.23
N GLY A 54 2.89 -9.44 -15.80
CA GLY A 54 3.33 -9.93 -17.11
C GLY A 54 4.83 -10.21 -17.20
N ALA A 55 5.51 -9.60 -18.17
CA ALA A 55 6.96 -9.73 -18.39
C ALA A 55 7.80 -8.73 -17.58
N GLY A 56 7.22 -8.12 -16.55
CA GLY A 56 7.91 -7.17 -15.67
C GLY A 56 8.97 -7.86 -14.80
N ARG A 57 10.17 -7.28 -14.79
CA ARG A 57 11.27 -7.79 -13.96
C ARG A 57 12.18 -6.66 -13.48
N VAL A 58 12.78 -6.85 -12.34
CA VAL A 58 13.94 -6.05 -11.89
C VAL A 58 15.13 -6.54 -12.71
N SER A 59 15.74 -5.63 -13.47
CA SER A 59 16.89 -5.93 -14.35
C SER A 59 18.23 -5.55 -13.74
N ARG A 60 18.24 -4.62 -12.77
CA ARG A 60 19.42 -4.18 -12.02
C ARG A 60 19.01 -3.63 -10.67
N GLY A 61 19.93 -3.57 -9.72
CA GLY A 61 19.76 -3.01 -8.39
C GLY A 61 19.38 -4.04 -7.34
N SER A 62 19.03 -3.54 -6.17
CA SER A 62 18.65 -4.40 -5.03
C SER A 62 17.48 -3.80 -4.26
N ILE A 63 16.73 -4.67 -3.59
CA ILE A 63 15.65 -4.31 -2.67
C ILE A 63 15.88 -5.07 -1.38
N THR A 64 16.25 -4.35 -0.32
CA THR A 64 16.46 -4.91 1.02
C THR A 64 15.30 -4.50 1.93
N PHE A 65 14.60 -5.47 2.49
CA PHE A 65 13.52 -5.26 3.44
C PHE A 65 13.83 -5.96 4.77
N ASP A 66 13.82 -5.20 5.85
CA ASP A 66 14.16 -5.66 7.21
C ASP A 66 15.46 -6.47 7.24
N GLY A 67 16.48 -6.01 6.50
CA GLY A 67 17.80 -6.60 6.40
C GLY A 67 17.95 -7.80 5.44
N LYS A 68 16.89 -8.15 4.67
CA LYS A 68 16.90 -9.27 3.70
C LYS A 68 16.73 -8.77 2.27
N ASP A 69 17.50 -9.31 1.34
CA ASP A 69 17.28 -9.10 -0.08
C ASP A 69 16.03 -9.86 -0.53
N VAL A 70 14.97 -9.12 -0.86
CA VAL A 70 13.67 -9.70 -1.24
C VAL A 70 13.61 -10.11 -2.71
N LEU A 71 14.56 -9.70 -3.55
CA LEU A 71 14.61 -10.13 -4.96
C LEU A 71 14.94 -11.62 -5.09
N GLN A 72 15.52 -12.21 -4.05
CA GLN A 72 15.86 -13.64 -4.00
C GLN A 72 14.73 -14.51 -3.43
N ASN A 73 13.61 -13.90 -3.00
CA ASN A 73 12.52 -14.63 -2.37
C ASN A 73 11.87 -15.62 -3.35
N THR A 74 11.65 -16.82 -2.88
CA THR A 74 10.80 -17.81 -3.53
C THR A 74 9.31 -17.39 -3.47
N PRO A 75 8.45 -17.95 -4.33
CA PRO A 75 7.01 -17.68 -4.26
C PRO A 75 6.40 -18.01 -2.89
N GLU A 76 6.94 -18.97 -2.16
CA GLU A 76 6.48 -19.35 -0.82
C GLU A 76 6.87 -18.30 0.22
N GLU A 77 8.09 -17.76 0.16
CA GLU A 77 8.56 -16.67 1.02
C GLU A 77 7.73 -15.40 0.79
N TRP A 78 7.47 -15.03 -0.46
CA TRP A 78 6.57 -13.93 -0.78
C TRP A 78 5.17 -14.12 -0.20
N ARG A 79 4.60 -15.34 -0.33
CA ARG A 79 3.27 -15.63 0.25
C ARG A 79 3.23 -15.44 1.77
N LYS A 80 4.31 -15.77 2.47
CA LYS A 80 4.44 -15.55 3.92
C LYS A 80 4.57 -14.08 4.29
N MET A 81 5.18 -13.28 3.42
CA MET A 81 5.37 -11.84 3.65
C MET A 81 4.11 -11.02 3.39
N TYR A 82 3.30 -11.43 2.39
CA TYR A 82 2.08 -10.69 2.07
C TYR A 82 1.10 -10.69 3.24
N GLY A 83 0.55 -9.51 3.54
CA GLY A 83 -0.38 -9.29 4.63
C GLY A 83 0.28 -9.15 6.00
N SER A 84 1.27 -9.96 6.34
CA SER A 84 1.93 -9.98 7.66
C SER A 84 3.13 -9.03 7.77
N GLU A 85 3.93 -8.91 6.72
CA GLU A 85 5.12 -8.07 6.70
C GLU A 85 4.93 -6.85 5.80
N MET A 86 4.37 -7.08 4.61
CA MET A 86 4.06 -6.09 3.59
C MET A 86 2.61 -6.19 3.18
N SER A 87 1.94 -5.06 3.02
CA SER A 87 0.58 -5.01 2.51
C SER A 87 0.41 -3.88 1.51
N MET A 88 -0.61 -3.97 0.67
CA MET A 88 -0.85 -2.98 -0.38
C MET A 88 -2.32 -2.57 -0.45
N ILE A 89 -2.55 -1.26 -0.55
CA ILE A 89 -3.82 -0.67 -0.94
C ILE A 89 -3.69 -0.33 -2.43
N PHE A 90 -4.48 -1.01 -3.25
CA PHE A 90 -4.47 -0.77 -4.71
C PHE A 90 -5.31 0.46 -5.06
N GLN A 91 -4.98 1.05 -6.20
CA GLN A 91 -5.86 2.03 -6.84
C GLN A 91 -7.24 1.39 -7.03
N ASP A 92 -8.28 2.09 -6.57
CA ASP A 92 -9.65 1.56 -6.62
C ASP A 92 -9.85 0.23 -5.85
N SER A 93 -9.38 0.17 -4.60
CA SER A 93 -9.51 -1.00 -3.72
C SER A 93 -10.95 -1.51 -3.59
N GLY A 94 -11.95 -0.63 -3.80
CA GLY A 94 -13.35 -1.01 -3.80
C GLY A 94 -13.72 -2.02 -4.88
N ASN A 95 -13.04 -2.01 -6.02
CA ASN A 95 -13.26 -2.94 -7.12
C ASN A 95 -12.42 -4.23 -6.99
N MET A 96 -11.46 -4.27 -6.07
CA MET A 96 -10.70 -5.48 -5.76
C MET A 96 -11.49 -6.47 -4.89
N ILE A 97 -12.51 -5.99 -4.19
CA ILE A 97 -13.40 -6.81 -3.38
C ILE A 97 -14.43 -7.47 -4.30
N ASN A 98 -14.58 -8.80 -4.21
CA ASN A 98 -15.50 -9.54 -5.06
C ASN A 98 -16.95 -9.07 -4.84
N PRO A 99 -17.62 -8.47 -5.85
CA PRO A 99 -18.91 -7.82 -5.68
C PRO A 99 -20.07 -8.78 -5.38
N ILE A 100 -19.95 -10.05 -5.73
CA ILE A 100 -21.00 -11.08 -5.51
C ILE A 100 -20.88 -11.83 -4.21
N ARG A 101 -19.90 -11.48 -3.36
CA ARG A 101 -19.69 -12.08 -2.03
C ARG A 101 -19.81 -11.02 -0.94
N ARG A 102 -20.35 -11.39 0.21
CA ARG A 102 -20.40 -10.50 1.39
C ARG A 102 -19.00 -10.15 1.88
N ILE A 103 -18.82 -8.94 2.41
CA ILE A 103 -17.54 -8.46 2.95
C ILE A 103 -17.01 -9.45 4.01
N GLY A 104 -17.84 -9.83 4.97
CA GLY A 104 -17.44 -10.72 6.07
C GLY A 104 -16.94 -12.08 5.59
N GLN A 105 -17.56 -12.65 4.56
CA GLN A 105 -17.12 -13.91 3.99
C GLN A 105 -15.67 -13.81 3.46
N GLN A 106 -15.40 -12.77 2.67
CA GLN A 106 -14.09 -12.56 2.07
C GLN A 106 -13.03 -12.22 3.12
N PHE A 107 -13.40 -11.43 4.11
CA PHE A 107 -12.48 -11.00 5.15
C PHE A 107 -12.11 -12.16 6.08
N ILE A 108 -13.09 -13.01 6.47
CA ILE A 108 -12.84 -14.23 7.26
C ILE A 108 -11.95 -15.21 6.48
N ASP A 109 -12.27 -15.46 5.21
CA ASP A 109 -11.45 -16.33 4.35
C ASP A 109 -10.00 -15.84 4.25
N TYR A 110 -9.81 -14.51 4.14
CA TYR A 110 -8.48 -13.90 4.13
C TYR A 110 -7.75 -14.13 5.46
N VAL A 111 -8.40 -13.92 6.60
CA VAL A 111 -7.80 -14.19 7.92
C VAL A 111 -7.42 -15.66 8.06
N GLN A 112 -8.33 -16.57 7.72
CA GLN A 112 -8.09 -18.02 7.84
C GLN A 112 -7.02 -18.54 6.87
N ALA A 113 -6.85 -17.89 5.70
CA ALA A 113 -5.77 -18.23 4.77
C ALA A 113 -4.38 -17.93 5.34
N HIS A 114 -4.27 -16.92 6.21
CA HIS A 114 -3.00 -16.54 6.87
C HIS A 114 -2.84 -17.17 8.25
N GLN A 115 -3.94 -17.42 8.94
CA GLN A 115 -3.99 -18.01 10.29
C GLN A 115 -5.01 -19.15 10.31
N PRO A 116 -4.66 -20.34 9.77
CA PRO A 116 -5.59 -21.46 9.61
C PRO A 116 -6.04 -22.09 10.94
N ASP A 117 -5.33 -21.83 12.02
CA ASP A 117 -5.67 -22.21 13.39
C ASP A 117 -6.81 -21.39 14.00
N LYS A 118 -7.15 -20.25 13.42
CA LYS A 118 -8.25 -19.40 13.92
C LYS A 118 -9.62 -19.99 13.56
N SER A 119 -10.50 -20.08 14.56
CA SER A 119 -11.90 -20.39 14.32
C SER A 119 -12.58 -19.26 13.53
N LYS A 120 -13.73 -19.56 12.91
CA LYS A 120 -14.53 -18.53 12.21
C LYS A 120 -14.96 -17.40 13.14
N ASP A 121 -15.31 -17.71 14.38
CA ASP A 121 -15.73 -16.69 15.36
C ASP A 121 -14.58 -15.80 15.79
N GLN A 122 -13.38 -16.36 15.95
CA GLN A 122 -12.17 -15.57 16.22
C GLN A 122 -11.81 -14.66 15.03
N ALA A 123 -11.86 -15.20 13.81
CA ALA A 123 -11.61 -14.42 12.60
C ALA A 123 -12.68 -13.30 12.43
N TYR A 124 -13.96 -13.62 12.66
CA TYR A 124 -15.06 -12.65 12.61
C TYR A 124 -14.83 -11.50 13.60
N LYS A 125 -14.46 -11.83 14.84
CA LYS A 125 -14.15 -10.81 15.84
C LYS A 125 -13.00 -9.92 15.43
N MET A 126 -11.89 -10.49 14.96
CA MET A 126 -10.73 -9.73 14.44
C MET A 126 -11.15 -8.77 13.32
N CYS A 127 -11.99 -9.23 12.39
CA CYS A 127 -12.50 -8.39 11.31
C CYS A 127 -13.34 -7.22 11.83
N CYS A 128 -14.28 -7.48 12.76
CA CYS A 128 -15.11 -6.43 13.36
C CYS A 128 -14.27 -5.40 14.14
N ASP A 129 -13.29 -5.85 14.91
CA ASP A 129 -12.38 -4.99 15.66
C ASP A 129 -11.58 -4.09 14.68
N MET A 130 -11.05 -4.66 13.60
CA MET A 130 -10.32 -3.88 12.59
C MET A 130 -11.22 -2.90 11.82
N LEU A 131 -12.46 -3.28 11.49
CA LEU A 131 -13.44 -2.35 10.88
C LEU A 131 -13.76 -1.17 11.80
N THR A 132 -13.80 -1.42 13.11
CA THR A 132 -13.96 -0.36 14.12
C THR A 132 -12.74 0.57 14.14
N ASN A 133 -11.52 0.01 14.13
CA ASN A 133 -10.27 0.78 14.13
C ASN A 133 -10.15 1.69 12.90
N VAL A 134 -10.64 1.23 11.73
CA VAL A 134 -10.72 2.08 10.54
C VAL A 134 -11.94 3.01 10.52
N ARG A 135 -12.61 3.19 11.66
CA ARG A 135 -13.75 4.10 11.87
C ARG A 135 -14.94 3.82 10.95
N LEU A 136 -15.20 2.56 10.63
CA LEU A 136 -16.44 2.13 9.98
C LEU A 136 -17.53 1.93 11.05
N PRO A 137 -18.69 2.59 10.92
CA PRO A 137 -19.79 2.40 11.86
C PRO A 137 -20.43 1.03 11.66
N ASN A 138 -20.96 0.45 12.74
CA ASN A 138 -21.70 -0.81 12.70
C ASN A 138 -20.97 -1.94 11.95
N PRO A 139 -19.79 -2.38 12.42
CA PRO A 139 -18.95 -3.37 11.71
C PRO A 139 -19.70 -4.66 11.37
N GLU A 140 -20.63 -5.11 12.20
CA GLU A 140 -21.45 -6.28 11.94
C GLU A 140 -22.34 -6.11 10.68
N ASN A 141 -22.91 -4.92 10.48
CA ASN A 141 -23.66 -4.62 9.26
C ASN A 141 -22.75 -4.62 8.04
N ILE A 142 -21.55 -4.04 8.15
CA ILE A 142 -20.54 -4.07 7.08
C ILE A 142 -20.16 -5.51 6.73
N MET A 143 -19.92 -6.36 7.72
CA MET A 143 -19.61 -7.78 7.50
C MET A 143 -20.72 -8.51 6.75
N ASN A 144 -21.96 -8.12 6.95
CA ASN A 144 -23.13 -8.69 6.29
C ASN A 144 -23.47 -8.07 4.94
N SER A 145 -22.87 -6.92 4.59
CA SER A 145 -23.13 -6.20 3.35
C SER A 145 -22.35 -6.77 2.17
N PHE A 146 -22.87 -6.54 0.97
CA PHE A 146 -22.14 -6.70 -0.28
C PHE A 146 -21.36 -5.41 -0.61
N PRO A 147 -20.27 -5.48 -1.36
CA PRO A 147 -19.48 -4.30 -1.72
C PRO A 147 -20.29 -3.18 -2.38
N PHE A 148 -21.26 -3.50 -3.23
CA PHE A 148 -22.10 -2.51 -3.93
C PHE A 148 -23.09 -1.77 -3.01
N GLU A 149 -23.36 -2.28 -1.81
CA GLU A 149 -24.21 -1.61 -0.79
C GLU A 149 -23.44 -0.54 -0.01
N LEU A 150 -22.11 -0.48 -0.15
CA LEU A 150 -21.25 0.47 0.53
C LEU A 150 -20.92 1.68 -0.35
N SER A 151 -20.78 2.86 0.25
CA SER A 151 -20.22 4.02 -0.44
C SER A 151 -18.76 3.79 -0.87
N GLY A 152 -18.25 4.59 -1.81
CA GLY A 152 -16.85 4.51 -2.25
C GLY A 152 -15.85 4.62 -1.10
N GLY A 153 -16.06 5.59 -0.21
CA GLY A 153 -15.22 5.76 0.98
C GLY A 153 -15.31 4.60 1.97
N MET A 154 -16.50 3.98 2.14
CA MET A 154 -16.65 2.78 2.98
C MET A 154 -15.91 1.59 2.38
N ARG A 155 -16.03 1.35 1.07
CA ARG A 155 -15.28 0.29 0.38
C ARG A 155 -13.77 0.49 0.53
N GLN A 156 -13.29 1.73 0.37
CA GLN A 156 -11.88 2.05 0.57
C GLN A 156 -11.41 1.75 1.99
N ARG A 157 -12.21 2.09 3.01
CA ARG A 157 -11.90 1.76 4.42
C ARG A 157 -11.91 0.26 4.68
N VAL A 158 -12.79 -0.51 4.05
CA VAL A 158 -12.75 -1.99 4.10
C VAL A 158 -11.45 -2.50 3.51
N GLY A 159 -11.01 -1.98 2.36
CA GLY A 159 -9.71 -2.32 1.75
C GLY A 159 -8.53 -2.01 2.69
N ILE A 160 -8.56 -0.86 3.36
CA ILE A 160 -7.55 -0.49 4.36
C ILE A 160 -7.59 -1.46 5.54
N ALA A 161 -8.79 -1.81 6.04
CA ALA A 161 -8.94 -2.78 7.12
C ALA A 161 -8.34 -4.15 6.75
N MET A 162 -8.62 -4.63 5.54
CA MET A 162 -8.05 -5.88 5.04
C MET A 162 -6.52 -5.80 4.94
N ALA A 163 -5.99 -4.68 4.47
CA ALA A 163 -4.53 -4.47 4.37
C ALA A 163 -3.84 -4.43 5.74
N MET A 164 -4.55 -3.98 6.79
CA MET A 164 -3.98 -3.74 8.12
C MET A 164 -4.25 -4.85 9.14
N ILE A 165 -5.10 -5.85 8.82
CA ILE A 165 -5.57 -6.86 9.80
C ILE A 165 -4.45 -7.61 10.52
N PHE A 166 -3.29 -7.76 9.89
CA PHE A 166 -2.11 -8.43 10.46
C PHE A 166 -1.01 -7.45 10.89
N SER A 167 -1.29 -6.14 10.94
CA SER A 167 -0.35 -5.09 11.34
C SER A 167 0.99 -5.18 10.61
N PRO A 168 1.02 -5.06 9.28
CA PRO A 168 2.24 -5.18 8.48
C PRO A 168 3.28 -4.13 8.88
N LYS A 169 4.55 -4.40 8.62
CA LYS A 169 5.63 -3.43 8.87
C LYS A 169 5.63 -2.27 7.88
N ILE A 170 5.17 -2.55 6.64
CA ILE A 170 5.05 -1.55 5.56
C ILE A 170 3.71 -1.66 4.84
N LEU A 171 3.10 -0.51 4.58
CA LEU A 171 1.90 -0.36 3.78
C LEU A 171 2.24 0.42 2.50
N LEU A 172 2.02 -0.20 1.34
CA LEU A 172 2.16 0.44 0.05
C LEU A 172 0.79 0.89 -0.44
N ALA A 173 0.61 2.17 -0.71
CA ALA A 173 -0.67 2.74 -1.12
C ALA A 173 -0.56 3.34 -2.53
N ASP A 174 -1.18 2.69 -3.51
CA ASP A 174 -1.18 3.12 -4.91
C ASP A 174 -2.41 3.99 -5.17
N GLU A 175 -2.22 5.30 -5.20
CA GLU A 175 -3.27 6.30 -5.40
C GLU A 175 -4.54 6.04 -4.55
N PRO A 176 -4.42 5.92 -3.22
CA PRO A 176 -5.49 5.40 -2.36
C PRO A 176 -6.76 6.27 -2.33
N THR A 177 -6.76 7.42 -3.00
CA THR A 177 -7.86 8.40 -2.96
C THR A 177 -8.35 8.84 -4.34
N SER A 178 -7.81 8.29 -5.44
CA SER A 178 -8.05 8.79 -6.81
C SER A 178 -9.52 8.75 -7.27
N ALA A 179 -10.33 7.83 -6.73
CA ALA A 179 -11.73 7.64 -7.10
C ALA A 179 -12.74 8.26 -6.11
N LEU A 180 -12.27 9.14 -5.20
CA LEU A 180 -13.08 9.68 -4.11
C LEU A 180 -13.26 11.20 -4.23
N ASP A 181 -14.36 11.73 -3.69
CA ASP A 181 -14.56 13.17 -3.54
C ASP A 181 -13.56 13.79 -2.54
N VAL A 182 -13.35 15.10 -2.64
CA VAL A 182 -12.32 15.84 -1.86
C VAL A 182 -12.44 15.62 -0.34
N THR A 183 -13.67 15.60 0.17
CA THR A 183 -13.91 15.43 1.61
C THR A 183 -13.52 14.02 2.06
N THR A 184 -13.92 13.02 1.31
CA THR A 184 -13.59 11.61 1.55
C THR A 184 -12.08 11.37 1.38
N GLN A 185 -11.44 11.99 0.37
CA GLN A 185 -9.98 11.93 0.20
C GLN A 185 -9.25 12.39 1.47
N ALA A 186 -9.61 13.58 2.01
CA ALA A 186 -8.98 14.09 3.22
C ALA A 186 -9.16 13.15 4.42
N GLN A 187 -10.33 12.50 4.54
CA GLN A 187 -10.58 11.52 5.61
C GLN A 187 -9.73 10.26 5.48
N ILE A 188 -9.58 9.72 4.25
CA ILE A 188 -8.74 8.52 4.00
C ILE A 188 -7.26 8.84 4.25
N ILE A 189 -6.79 10.00 3.80
CA ILE A 189 -5.41 10.43 4.06
C ILE A 189 -5.14 10.56 5.54
N ARG A 190 -6.05 11.20 6.29
CA ARG A 190 -5.92 11.30 7.74
C ARG A 190 -5.91 9.94 8.43
N GLN A 191 -6.74 9.02 7.95
CA GLN A 191 -6.77 7.64 8.45
C GLN A 191 -5.45 6.90 8.22
N ILE A 192 -4.79 7.09 7.07
CA ILE A 192 -3.46 6.49 6.81
C ILE A 192 -2.42 7.06 7.80
N VAL A 193 -2.48 8.36 8.11
CA VAL A 193 -1.61 8.98 9.12
C VAL A 193 -1.90 8.40 10.51
N ASP A 194 -3.18 8.33 10.89
CA ASP A 194 -3.59 7.77 12.19
C ASP A 194 -3.09 6.31 12.35
N ILE A 195 -3.21 5.50 11.31
CA ILE A 195 -2.72 4.11 11.25
C ILE A 195 -1.19 4.07 11.43
N ARG A 196 -0.44 4.92 10.73
CA ARG A 196 1.00 5.03 10.92
C ARG A 196 1.36 5.34 12.37
N ASP A 197 0.67 6.31 12.98
CA ASP A 197 0.94 6.74 14.35
C ASP A 197 0.56 5.68 15.38
N GLU A 198 -0.54 4.96 15.17
CA GLU A 198 -1.06 3.95 16.10
C GLU A 198 -0.28 2.63 16.01
N TYR A 199 0.01 2.17 14.80
CA TYR A 199 0.63 0.85 14.57
C TYR A 199 2.14 0.92 14.28
N GLY A 200 2.72 2.12 14.13
CA GLY A 200 4.14 2.29 13.79
C GLY A 200 4.50 1.75 12.40
N VAL A 201 3.50 1.56 11.52
CA VAL A 201 3.70 1.06 10.16
C VAL A 201 4.40 2.11 9.30
N ALA A 202 5.38 1.69 8.50
CA ALA A 202 5.94 2.55 7.46
C ALA A 202 5.00 2.61 6.25
N VAL A 203 4.92 3.76 5.58
CA VAL A 203 4.01 3.93 4.43
C VAL A 203 4.76 4.45 3.22
N ILE A 204 4.59 3.82 2.06
CA ILE A 204 4.90 4.41 0.77
C ILE A 204 3.59 4.72 0.07
N MET A 205 3.34 5.99 -0.23
CA MET A 205 2.14 6.44 -0.91
C MET A 205 2.46 6.98 -2.29
N VAL A 206 1.88 6.40 -3.32
CA VAL A 206 1.87 6.96 -4.67
C VAL A 206 0.70 7.92 -4.79
N THR A 207 0.97 9.14 -5.25
CA THR A 207 -0.07 10.13 -5.52
C THR A 207 0.38 11.12 -6.60
N HIS A 208 -0.57 11.69 -7.32
CA HIS A 208 -0.31 12.82 -8.21
C HIS A 208 -0.63 14.18 -7.53
N ASN A 209 -1.13 14.15 -6.29
CA ASN A 209 -1.50 15.36 -5.54
C ASN A 209 -0.33 15.78 -4.62
N LEU A 210 0.44 16.79 -5.06
CA LEU A 210 1.55 17.35 -4.29
C LEU A 210 1.11 17.94 -2.95
N GLY A 211 -0.10 18.50 -2.85
CA GLY A 211 -0.63 19.04 -1.59
C GLY A 211 -0.81 17.93 -0.54
N VAL A 212 -1.32 16.77 -0.95
CA VAL A 212 -1.43 15.61 -0.07
C VAL A 212 -0.04 15.10 0.33
N ALA A 213 0.84 14.90 -0.66
CA ALA A 213 2.21 14.42 -0.43
C ALA A 213 2.97 15.33 0.54
N SER A 214 2.89 16.65 0.34
CA SER A 214 3.55 17.65 1.21
C SER A 214 3.00 17.67 2.63
N TYR A 215 1.72 17.34 2.80
CA TYR A 215 1.09 17.37 4.12
C TYR A 215 1.49 16.16 5.00
N VAL A 216 1.58 14.96 4.41
CA VAL A 216 1.72 13.72 5.19
C VAL A 216 3.12 13.14 5.25
N SER A 217 4.00 13.47 4.30
CA SER A 217 5.26 12.76 4.11
C SER A 217 6.41 13.30 4.95
N ASN A 218 7.28 12.40 5.36
CA ASN A 218 8.62 12.70 5.87
C ASN A 218 9.62 12.89 4.73
N LYS A 219 9.50 12.05 3.68
CA LYS A 219 10.34 12.06 2.49
C LYS A 219 9.50 12.12 1.22
N LEU A 220 10.03 12.72 0.18
CA LEU A 220 9.41 12.82 -1.15
C LEU A 220 10.36 12.26 -2.21
N MET A 221 9.76 11.57 -3.18
CA MET A 221 10.42 11.16 -4.42
C MET A 221 9.60 11.70 -5.59
N VAL A 222 10.22 12.46 -6.46
CA VAL A 222 9.59 12.98 -7.67
C VAL A 222 10.07 12.16 -8.87
N MET A 223 9.13 11.61 -9.62
CA MET A 223 9.41 10.77 -10.79
C MET A 223 8.90 11.43 -12.08
N LYS A 224 9.72 11.36 -13.13
CA LYS A 224 9.36 11.79 -14.49
C LYS A 224 9.93 10.81 -15.51
N ALA A 225 9.07 10.30 -16.39
CA ALA A 225 9.46 9.42 -17.51
C ALA A 225 10.38 8.25 -17.11
N GLY A 226 10.10 7.60 -15.98
CA GLY A 226 10.88 6.44 -15.49
C GLY A 226 12.11 6.79 -14.65
N HIS A 227 12.42 8.07 -14.46
CA HIS A 227 13.57 8.52 -13.69
C HIS A 227 13.15 9.20 -12.40
N VAL A 228 13.96 9.06 -11.35
CA VAL A 228 13.87 9.89 -10.14
C VAL A 228 14.57 11.21 -10.47
N VAL A 229 13.81 12.30 -10.47
CA VAL A 229 14.33 13.65 -10.74
C VAL A 229 14.69 14.38 -9.46
N GLU A 230 14.05 14.01 -8.35
CA GLU A 230 14.33 14.56 -7.04
C GLU A 230 13.98 13.57 -5.94
N TYR A 231 14.77 13.51 -4.88
CA TYR A 231 14.52 12.67 -3.70
C TYR A 231 15.16 13.28 -2.47
N GLY A 232 14.41 13.37 -1.38
CA GLY A 232 14.94 13.93 -0.14
C GLY A 232 13.88 14.07 0.94
N LYS A 233 14.24 14.79 2.01
CA LYS A 233 13.28 15.21 3.03
C LYS A 233 12.24 16.12 2.39
N ARG A 234 10.99 16.01 2.85
CA ARG A 234 9.88 16.84 2.36
C ARG A 234 10.23 18.33 2.31
N GLU A 235 10.88 18.84 3.36
CA GLU A 235 11.20 20.27 3.50
C GLU A 235 12.17 20.74 2.42
N ASP A 236 13.15 19.90 2.06
CA ASP A 236 14.15 20.21 1.05
C ASP A 236 13.52 20.21 -0.35
N VAL A 237 12.76 19.14 -0.69
CA VAL A 237 12.13 18.96 -2.01
C VAL A 237 11.04 20.01 -2.29
N ILE A 238 10.32 20.50 -1.26
CA ILE A 238 9.27 21.52 -1.45
C ILE A 238 9.82 22.93 -1.36
N GLY A 239 10.79 23.14 -0.49
CA GLY A 239 11.31 24.48 -0.20
C GLY A 239 12.37 24.97 -1.20
N ASN A 240 13.05 24.07 -1.90
CA ASN A 240 14.15 24.38 -2.80
C ASN A 240 14.25 23.37 -3.96
N PRO A 241 13.20 23.31 -4.83
CA PRO A 241 13.10 22.36 -5.92
C PRO A 241 14.13 22.62 -7.05
#